data_06722cfad0c13b775a3e736c68530601
#
_entry.id   06722cfad0c13b775a3e736c68530601
#
_cell.length_a   1.000
_cell.length_b   1.000
_cell.length_c   1.000
_cell.angle_alpha   90.00
_cell.angle_beta   90.00
_cell.angle_gamma   90.00
#
_symmetry.space_group_name_H-M   'P 1'
#
loop_
_entity.id
_entity.type
_entity.pdbx_description
1 polymer ?
#
loop_
_entity_poly.entity_id
_entity_poly.type
_entity_poly.pdbx_seq_one_letter_code
_entity_poly.pdbx_strand_id
1 'polypeptide(L)'
;GVQTCALPIYQQDSLVQTVPGSWWHPENWQTEYHIQNWKIINERPYVWASFVWNMFDFGAAHRMEGDRSGINDKGLVTHDRKIKKDAYYFYRANWNPEPMIYIAGRRNVNRVKPLVDVQVFSNVEEVILIVNDCQCRRMKPDSLKVCLFKEVPLRKGRNEIEVRASDSKKQLIDRCTWILQ
;
A
#
# COMPACT_ATOMS: atom_id res chain seq x y z
N GLY A 1 -17.12 2.37 4.65
CA GLY A 1 -16.33 1.99 3.49
C GLY A 1 -15.10 2.88 3.31
N VAL A 2 -14.04 2.32 2.80
CA VAL A 2 -12.80 3.02 2.51
C VAL A 2 -12.78 3.50 1.08
N GLN A 3 -12.25 4.66 0.87
CA GLN A 3 -12.23 5.32 -0.43
C GLN A 3 -10.81 5.59 -0.89
N THR A 4 -10.53 5.33 -2.16
CA THR A 4 -9.31 5.78 -2.81
C THR A 4 -9.59 6.27 -4.21
N CYS A 5 -8.81 7.25 -4.61
CA CYS A 5 -8.74 7.66 -6.00
C CYS A 5 -8.03 6.62 -6.85
N ALA A 6 -8.55 6.42 -8.03
CA ALA A 6 -7.85 5.64 -9.03
C ALA A 6 -6.71 6.44 -9.71
N LEU A 7 -6.71 7.77 -9.70
CA LEU A 7 -5.72 8.71 -10.27
C LEU A 7 -6.31 10.14 -10.30
N PRO A 8 -5.58 11.20 -10.20
CA PRO A 8 -4.19 11.31 -9.85
C PRO A 8 -4.06 11.25 -8.36
N ILE A 9 -3.15 10.55 -8.00
CA ILE A 9 -2.77 10.38 -6.66
C ILE A 9 -2.13 11.69 -6.21
N TYR A 10 -2.90 12.53 -5.57
CA TYR A 10 -2.33 13.58 -4.73
C TYR A 10 -1.69 12.88 -3.56
N GLN A 11 -0.44 12.55 -3.74
CA GLN A 11 0.27 11.82 -2.73
C GLN A 11 1.00 12.80 -1.88
N GLN A 12 0.69 12.71 -0.63
CA GLN A 12 1.44 13.38 0.39
C GLN A 12 2.39 12.37 1.02
N ASP A 13 3.61 12.81 1.31
CA ASP A 13 4.57 12.05 2.12
C ASP A 13 4.09 11.92 3.58
N SER A 14 2.86 12.28 3.86
CA SER A 14 2.22 12.17 5.15
C SER A 14 0.82 11.58 5.01
N LEU A 15 0.42 10.78 6.01
CA LEU A 15 -0.93 10.24 6.08
C LEU A 15 -1.90 11.35 6.44
N VAL A 16 -2.90 11.59 5.58
CA VAL A 16 -3.96 12.55 5.82
C VAL A 16 -5.31 11.85 5.75
N GLN A 17 -6.05 11.95 6.86
CA GLN A 17 -7.41 11.44 6.94
C GLN A 17 -8.33 12.22 6.02
N THR A 18 -9.14 11.52 5.24
CA THR A 18 -10.11 12.12 4.34
C THR A 18 -11.53 11.94 4.87
N VAL A 19 -12.42 12.84 4.44
CA VAL A 19 -13.84 12.77 4.76
C VAL A 19 -14.54 11.88 3.74
N PRO A 20 -15.39 10.93 4.16
CA PRO A 20 -16.21 10.15 3.23
C PRO A 20 -17.04 11.07 2.32
N GLY A 21 -17.01 10.81 1.03
CA GLY A 21 -17.71 11.62 0.03
C GLY A 21 -16.91 12.82 -0.48
N SER A 22 -15.67 13.03 -0.01
CA SER A 22 -14.79 14.05 -0.59
C SER A 22 -14.29 13.63 -1.97
N TRP A 23 -13.87 14.62 -2.77
CA TRP A 23 -13.27 14.37 -4.08
C TRP A 23 -11.82 13.89 -3.99
N TRP A 24 -11.19 14.00 -2.82
CA TRP A 24 -9.80 13.64 -2.60
C TRP A 24 -9.67 12.41 -1.69
N HIS A 25 -9.22 11.30 -2.25
CA HIS A 25 -9.09 10.02 -1.57
C HIS A 25 -7.71 9.40 -1.82
N PRO A 26 -6.69 9.73 -1.04
CA PRO A 26 -5.36 9.19 -1.23
C PRO A 26 -5.29 7.70 -0.89
N GLU A 27 -4.56 6.96 -1.70
CA GLU A 27 -4.43 5.52 -1.56
C GLU A 27 -3.76 5.09 -0.26
N ASN A 28 -2.81 5.88 0.26
CA ASN A 28 -2.16 5.61 1.54
C ASN A 28 -3.16 5.64 2.71
N TRP A 29 -4.17 6.53 2.66
CA TRP A 29 -5.23 6.55 3.67
C TRP A 29 -6.14 5.32 3.58
N GLN A 30 -6.52 4.89 2.37
CA GLN A 30 -7.25 3.64 2.20
C GLN A 30 -6.46 2.47 2.81
N THR A 31 -5.19 2.37 2.48
CA THR A 31 -4.32 1.31 2.93
C THR A 31 -4.24 1.26 4.45
N GLU A 32 -4.00 2.41 5.09
CA GLU A 32 -3.95 2.51 6.55
C GLU A 32 -5.28 2.12 7.21
N TYR A 33 -6.39 2.57 6.63
CA TYR A 33 -7.71 2.20 7.13
C TYR A 33 -7.93 0.68 7.10
N HIS A 34 -7.52 0.00 6.02
CA HIS A 34 -7.62 -1.46 5.92
C HIS A 34 -6.70 -2.15 6.94
N ILE A 35 -5.48 -1.65 7.15
CA ILE A 35 -4.55 -2.19 8.14
C ILE A 35 -5.16 -2.12 9.54
N GLN A 36 -5.68 -0.95 9.93
CA GLN A 36 -6.26 -0.75 11.25
C GLN A 36 -7.52 -1.60 11.47
N ASN A 37 -8.39 -1.69 10.48
CA ASN A 37 -9.58 -2.54 10.58
C ASN A 37 -9.22 -4.03 10.67
N TRP A 38 -8.29 -4.50 9.84
CA TRP A 38 -7.85 -5.89 9.89
C TRP A 38 -7.17 -6.22 11.23
N LYS A 39 -6.36 -5.32 11.77
CA LYS A 39 -5.79 -5.48 13.11
C LYS A 39 -6.88 -5.74 14.15
N ILE A 40 -7.91 -4.89 14.16
CA ILE A 40 -9.04 -5.01 15.10
C ILE A 40 -9.76 -6.36 14.93
N ILE A 41 -9.99 -6.80 13.70
CA ILE A 41 -10.67 -8.06 13.39
C ILE A 41 -9.80 -9.25 13.79
N ASN A 42 -8.54 -9.24 13.39
CA ASN A 42 -7.60 -10.34 13.61
C ASN A 42 -7.28 -10.59 15.10
N GLU A 43 -7.39 -9.56 15.93
CA GLU A 43 -7.24 -9.66 17.39
C GLU A 43 -8.50 -10.22 18.11
N ARG A 44 -9.58 -10.50 17.38
CA ARG A 44 -10.88 -10.93 17.95
C ARG A 44 -11.29 -12.31 17.48
N PRO A 45 -10.91 -13.39 18.20
CA PRO A 45 -11.16 -14.76 17.75
C PRO A 45 -12.66 -15.14 17.68
N TYR A 46 -13.52 -14.33 18.28
CA TYR A 46 -14.97 -14.52 18.18
C TYR A 46 -15.57 -13.94 16.88
N VAL A 47 -14.81 -13.18 16.10
CA VAL A 47 -15.23 -12.71 14.77
C VAL A 47 -14.93 -13.82 13.77
N TRP A 48 -15.94 -14.58 13.44
CA TRP A 48 -15.83 -15.77 12.58
C TRP A 48 -15.79 -15.44 11.08
N ALA A 49 -16.25 -14.27 10.65
CA ALA A 49 -16.17 -13.82 9.26
C ALA A 49 -16.15 -12.30 9.17
N SER A 50 -15.49 -11.80 8.12
CA SER A 50 -15.54 -10.40 7.70
C SER A 50 -15.46 -10.32 6.17
N PHE A 51 -16.09 -9.30 5.59
CA PHE A 51 -16.10 -9.09 4.15
C PHE A 51 -15.59 -7.69 3.84
N VAL A 52 -14.61 -7.60 2.94
CA VAL A 52 -14.11 -6.30 2.49
C VAL A 52 -15.08 -5.68 1.50
N TRP A 53 -15.51 -4.47 1.75
CA TRP A 53 -16.23 -3.66 0.80
C TRP A 53 -15.26 -2.68 0.12
N ASN A 54 -14.87 -2.91 -1.13
CA ASN A 54 -15.19 -4.11 -1.89
C ASN A 54 -14.01 -4.46 -2.82
N MET A 55 -14.14 -5.48 -3.65
CA MET A 55 -13.03 -5.92 -4.50
C MET A 55 -12.73 -4.92 -5.62
N PHE A 56 -13.73 -4.31 -6.21
CA PHE A 56 -13.56 -3.42 -7.37
C PHE A 56 -14.22 -2.07 -7.17
N ASP A 57 -13.62 -1.01 -7.70
CA ASP A 57 -14.34 0.23 -7.94
C ASP A 57 -15.53 -0.03 -8.87
N PHE A 58 -16.64 0.67 -8.66
CA PHE A 58 -17.86 0.41 -9.41
C PHE A 58 -18.62 1.69 -9.75
N GLY A 59 -19.46 1.63 -10.77
CA GLY A 59 -20.32 2.72 -11.18
C GLY A 59 -21.37 3.06 -10.11
N ALA A 60 -21.50 4.34 -9.76
CA ALA A 60 -22.48 4.86 -8.81
C ALA A 60 -22.86 6.28 -9.20
N ALA A 61 -23.91 6.44 -10.02
CA ALA A 61 -24.25 7.68 -10.69
C ALA A 61 -24.39 8.91 -9.79
N HIS A 62 -24.80 8.71 -8.53
CA HIS A 62 -24.96 9.77 -7.53
C HIS A 62 -23.67 10.12 -6.77
N ARG A 63 -22.56 9.42 -7.04
CA ARG A 63 -21.29 9.62 -6.35
C ARG A 63 -20.40 10.62 -7.09
N MET A 64 -19.77 11.47 -6.32
CA MET A 64 -18.72 12.39 -6.79
C MET A 64 -17.52 12.24 -5.84
N GLU A 65 -17.02 11.03 -5.75
CA GLU A 65 -15.92 10.66 -4.86
C GLU A 65 -14.63 10.48 -5.66
N GLY A 66 -13.53 10.84 -5.04
CA GLY A 66 -12.28 10.87 -5.76
C GLY A 66 -12.31 11.92 -6.88
N ASP A 67 -11.61 11.69 -7.94
CA ASP A 67 -11.54 12.57 -9.11
C ASP A 67 -12.51 12.18 -10.24
N ARG A 68 -13.40 11.23 -9.98
CA ARG A 68 -14.30 10.67 -11.00
C ARG A 68 -15.77 10.74 -10.61
N SER A 69 -16.51 11.55 -11.35
CA SER A 69 -17.96 11.53 -11.26
C SER A 69 -18.54 10.17 -11.64
N GLY A 70 -19.52 9.71 -10.88
CA GLY A 70 -20.24 8.46 -11.14
C GLY A 70 -19.46 7.18 -10.80
N ILE A 71 -18.34 7.28 -10.08
CA ILE A 71 -17.53 6.13 -9.62
C ILE A 71 -17.47 6.13 -8.11
N ASN A 72 -17.69 4.94 -7.52
CA ASN A 72 -17.32 4.64 -6.14
C ASN A 72 -15.93 4.01 -6.16
N ASP A 73 -14.97 4.63 -5.52
CA ASP A 73 -13.54 4.27 -5.56
C ASP A 73 -13.05 3.46 -4.35
N LYS A 74 -13.97 2.82 -3.62
CA LYS A 74 -13.66 2.02 -2.43
C LYS A 74 -13.06 0.64 -2.71
N GLY A 75 -12.98 0.25 -3.99
CA GLY A 75 -12.44 -1.04 -4.39
C GLY A 75 -10.96 -1.21 -4.07
N LEU A 76 -10.55 -2.46 -3.87
CA LEU A 76 -9.14 -2.83 -3.81
C LEU A 76 -8.47 -2.83 -5.19
N VAL A 77 -9.26 -2.86 -6.24
CA VAL A 77 -8.85 -2.84 -7.65
C VAL A 77 -9.64 -1.77 -8.38
N THR A 78 -9.01 -1.06 -9.30
CA THR A 78 -9.64 0.01 -10.06
C THR A 78 -10.83 -0.47 -10.90
N HIS A 79 -11.72 0.47 -11.28
CA HIS A 79 -12.92 0.19 -12.07
C HIS A 79 -12.61 -0.53 -13.39
N ASP A 80 -11.53 -0.16 -14.06
CA ASP A 80 -11.06 -0.79 -15.30
C ASP A 80 -10.30 -2.11 -15.10
N ARG A 81 -10.18 -2.58 -13.86
CA ARG A 81 -9.50 -3.81 -13.44
C ARG A 81 -7.97 -3.84 -13.66
N LYS A 82 -7.37 -2.74 -14.06
CA LYS A 82 -5.95 -2.72 -14.43
C LYS A 82 -5.02 -2.58 -13.24
N ILE A 83 -5.42 -1.82 -12.21
CA ILE A 83 -4.55 -1.52 -11.08
C ILE A 83 -5.09 -2.20 -9.82
N LYS A 84 -4.27 -3.04 -9.22
CA LYS A 84 -4.43 -3.53 -7.86
C LYS A 84 -3.82 -2.49 -6.92
N LYS A 85 -4.61 -1.95 -6.00
CA LYS A 85 -4.19 -0.92 -5.06
C LYS A 85 -3.35 -1.51 -3.92
N ASP A 86 -2.67 -0.69 -3.14
CA ASP A 86 -1.80 -1.16 -2.06
C ASP A 86 -2.55 -2.05 -1.04
N ALA A 87 -3.78 -1.69 -0.69
CA ALA A 87 -4.63 -2.48 0.21
C ALA A 87 -4.94 -3.89 -0.33
N TYR A 88 -4.97 -4.09 -1.65
CA TYR A 88 -5.07 -5.43 -2.25
C TYR A 88 -3.88 -6.31 -1.85
N TYR A 89 -2.67 -5.76 -1.94
CA TYR A 89 -1.44 -6.49 -1.61
C TYR A 89 -1.29 -6.71 -0.11
N PHE A 90 -1.80 -5.79 0.72
CA PHE A 90 -1.91 -5.99 2.16
C PHE A 90 -2.74 -7.25 2.48
N TYR A 91 -3.94 -7.37 1.92
CA TYR A 91 -4.75 -8.57 2.13
C TYR A 91 -4.15 -9.82 1.51
N ARG A 92 -3.51 -9.70 0.34
CA ARG A 92 -2.79 -10.82 -0.25
C ARG A 92 -1.69 -11.35 0.66
N ALA A 93 -0.93 -10.48 1.32
CA ALA A 93 0.10 -10.89 2.26
C ALA A 93 -0.47 -11.61 3.49
N ASN A 94 -1.68 -11.23 3.93
CA ASN A 94 -2.32 -11.80 5.11
C ASN A 94 -3.10 -13.10 4.82
N TRP A 95 -3.69 -13.22 3.63
CA TRP A 95 -4.67 -14.28 3.34
C TRP A 95 -4.20 -15.33 2.32
N ASN A 96 -3.15 -15.04 1.55
CA ASN A 96 -2.64 -15.99 0.57
C ASN A 96 -1.33 -16.61 1.10
N PRO A 97 -1.22 -17.95 1.14
CA PRO A 97 -0.01 -18.63 1.60
C PRO A 97 1.18 -18.54 0.62
N GLU A 98 0.93 -18.16 -0.63
CA GLU A 98 2.03 -18.01 -1.60
C GLU A 98 2.97 -16.88 -1.18
N PRO A 99 4.29 -17.14 -1.15
CA PRO A 99 5.28 -16.13 -0.82
C PRO A 99 5.16 -14.89 -1.71
N MET A 100 5.14 -13.72 -1.07
CA MET A 100 5.05 -12.45 -1.77
C MET A 100 5.80 -11.34 -1.05
N ILE A 101 6.17 -10.33 -1.82
CA ILE A 101 6.75 -9.07 -1.35
C ILE A 101 6.23 -7.93 -2.22
N TYR A 102 5.90 -6.79 -1.63
CA TYR A 102 5.34 -5.66 -2.35
C TYR A 102 5.64 -4.33 -1.63
N ILE A 103 6.19 -3.36 -2.36
CA ILE A 103 6.44 -2.00 -1.86
C ILE A 103 5.15 -1.19 -2.00
N ALA A 104 4.57 -0.75 -0.89
CA ALA A 104 3.44 0.16 -0.88
C ALA A 104 3.85 1.60 -1.22
N GLY A 105 2.89 2.42 -1.63
CA GLY A 105 3.14 3.82 -2.00
C GLY A 105 3.97 4.00 -3.28
N ARG A 106 4.13 2.96 -4.09
CA ARG A 106 4.94 2.99 -5.33
C ARG A 106 4.42 3.97 -6.38
N ARG A 107 3.12 4.23 -6.39
CA ARG A 107 2.48 5.19 -7.29
C ARG A 107 2.71 6.65 -6.88
N ASN A 108 3.15 6.87 -5.63
CA ASN A 108 3.68 8.17 -5.19
C ASN A 108 5.13 8.34 -5.68
N VAL A 109 5.27 8.64 -6.92
CA VAL A 109 6.59 8.77 -7.55
C VAL A 109 7.33 10.00 -7.04
N ASN A 110 6.63 11.13 -6.92
CA ASN A 110 7.24 12.40 -6.52
C ASN A 110 7.25 12.54 -5.00
N ARG A 111 8.42 12.70 -4.42
CA ARG A 111 8.63 12.88 -2.98
C ARG A 111 9.13 14.30 -2.69
N VAL A 112 8.65 14.87 -1.58
CA VAL A 112 9.05 16.22 -1.15
C VAL A 112 9.90 16.19 0.11
N LYS A 113 9.98 15.06 0.80
CA LYS A 113 10.79 14.90 2.01
C LYS A 113 12.02 14.04 1.72
N PRO A 114 13.19 14.43 2.21
CA PRO A 114 14.42 13.66 2.03
C PRO A 114 14.47 12.39 2.88
N LEU A 115 13.66 12.30 3.93
CA LEU A 115 13.46 11.12 4.77
C LEU A 115 12.03 10.64 4.60
N VAL A 116 11.87 9.40 4.15
CA VAL A 116 10.56 8.79 3.89
C VAL A 116 10.43 7.43 4.56
N ASP A 117 9.23 7.07 4.92
CA ASP A 117 8.95 5.71 5.38
C ASP A 117 8.69 4.81 4.17
N VAL A 118 9.33 3.64 4.16
CA VAL A 118 9.11 2.59 3.15
C VAL A 118 8.30 1.47 3.79
N GLN A 119 7.05 1.36 3.38
CA GLN A 119 6.15 0.30 3.82
C GLN A 119 6.17 -0.85 2.83
N VAL A 120 6.32 -2.07 3.34
CA VAL A 120 6.37 -3.28 2.53
C VAL A 120 5.39 -4.31 3.09
N PHE A 121 4.59 -4.92 2.23
CA PHE A 121 3.73 -6.04 2.57
C PHE A 121 4.39 -7.34 2.16
N SER A 122 4.53 -8.28 3.10
CA SER A 122 5.21 -9.53 2.83
C SER A 122 4.81 -10.61 3.84
N ASN A 123 4.69 -11.84 3.35
CA ASN A 123 4.48 -13.04 4.18
C ASN A 123 5.72 -13.94 4.23
N VAL A 124 6.88 -13.45 3.80
CA VAL A 124 8.16 -14.17 3.93
C VAL A 124 8.79 -13.94 5.32
N GLU A 125 9.83 -14.70 5.64
CA GLU A 125 10.46 -14.63 6.96
C GLU A 125 11.18 -13.30 7.22
N GLU A 126 11.89 -12.77 6.22
CA GLU A 126 12.64 -11.52 6.32
C GLU A 126 12.67 -10.76 5.01
N VAL A 127 12.61 -9.43 5.09
CA VAL A 127 12.68 -8.48 3.97
C VAL A 127 13.96 -7.66 4.08
N ILE A 128 14.67 -7.53 2.97
CA ILE A 128 15.86 -6.69 2.83
C ILE A 128 15.50 -5.50 1.96
N LEU A 129 15.64 -4.29 2.51
CA LEU A 129 15.49 -3.04 1.76
C LEU A 129 16.84 -2.60 1.19
N ILE A 130 16.84 -2.26 -0.08
CA ILE A 130 17.98 -1.71 -0.81
C ILE A 130 17.53 -0.40 -1.45
N VAL A 131 18.29 0.67 -1.26
CA VAL A 131 18.03 1.96 -1.89
C VAL A 131 19.28 2.39 -2.63
N ASN A 132 19.15 2.66 -3.94
CA ASN A 132 20.26 3.11 -4.79
C ASN A 132 21.48 2.17 -4.70
N ASP A 133 21.27 0.86 -4.79
CA ASP A 133 22.27 -0.21 -4.69
C ASP A 133 22.99 -0.34 -3.33
N CYS A 134 22.56 0.43 -2.33
CA CYS A 134 23.05 0.31 -0.97
C CYS A 134 22.07 -0.46 -0.10
N GLN A 135 22.52 -1.56 0.52
CA GLN A 135 21.70 -2.28 1.47
C GLN A 135 21.47 -1.42 2.72
N CYS A 136 20.22 -1.05 2.96
CA CYS A 136 19.88 -0.16 4.05
C CYS A 136 19.55 -0.91 5.34
N ARG A 137 18.58 -1.84 5.30
CA ARG A 137 18.03 -2.49 6.51
C ARG A 137 17.44 -3.85 6.19
N ARG A 138 17.33 -4.69 7.27
CA ARG A 138 16.58 -5.93 7.27
C ARG A 138 15.46 -5.86 8.29
N MET A 139 14.33 -6.48 8.00
CA MET A 139 13.18 -6.49 8.90
C MET A 139 12.34 -7.75 8.69
N LYS A 140 11.86 -8.32 9.79
CA LYS A 140 10.82 -9.36 9.75
C LYS A 140 9.46 -8.67 9.69
N PRO A 141 8.53 -9.15 8.84
CA PRO A 141 7.16 -8.66 8.87
C PRO A 141 6.54 -8.86 10.26
N ASP A 142 5.74 -7.90 10.67
CA ASP A 142 4.96 -8.01 11.90
C ASP A 142 3.80 -9.01 11.78
N SER A 143 2.95 -9.11 12.82
CA SER A 143 1.79 -9.99 12.83
C SER A 143 0.76 -9.67 11.73
N LEU A 144 0.78 -8.44 11.19
CA LEU A 144 -0.07 -7.97 10.10
C LEU A 144 0.62 -8.06 8.73
N LYS A 145 1.79 -8.72 8.65
CA LYS A 145 2.56 -8.86 7.41
C LYS A 145 3.09 -7.54 6.85
N VAL A 146 3.39 -6.60 7.75
CA VAL A 146 3.91 -5.26 7.40
C VAL A 146 5.34 -5.12 7.89
N CYS A 147 6.22 -4.62 7.01
CA CYS A 147 7.53 -4.07 7.35
C CYS A 147 7.48 -2.56 7.14
N LEU A 148 7.75 -1.79 8.18
CA LEU A 148 7.82 -0.32 8.09
C LEU A 148 9.27 0.14 8.36
N PHE A 149 10.01 0.40 7.28
CA PHE A 149 11.34 0.98 7.34
C PHE A 149 11.22 2.50 7.47
N LYS A 150 11.42 3.01 8.67
CA LYS A 150 11.27 4.44 8.98
C LYS A 150 12.48 5.25 8.56
N GLU A 151 12.24 6.50 8.16
CA GLU A 151 13.27 7.52 7.91
C GLU A 151 14.36 7.03 6.93
N VAL A 152 13.93 6.47 5.80
CA VAL A 152 14.84 6.04 4.74
C VAL A 152 15.28 7.25 3.96
N PRO A 153 16.61 7.51 3.84
CA PRO A 153 17.12 8.69 3.15
C PRO A 153 16.98 8.53 1.62
N LEU A 154 16.47 9.56 0.98
CA LEU A 154 16.47 9.72 -0.47
C LEU A 154 17.47 10.81 -0.88
N ARG A 155 18.15 10.60 -2.00
CA ARG A 155 18.96 11.63 -2.66
C ARG A 155 18.09 12.49 -3.58
N LYS A 156 18.45 13.73 -3.82
CA LYS A 156 17.78 14.60 -4.79
C LYS A 156 17.74 13.93 -6.17
N GLY A 157 16.58 13.98 -6.83
CA GLY A 157 16.34 13.32 -8.10
C GLY A 157 15.90 11.86 -7.93
N ARG A 158 16.28 11.00 -8.87
CA ARG A 158 15.84 9.60 -8.99
C ARG A 158 16.44 8.72 -7.90
N ASN A 159 15.57 7.94 -7.25
CA ASN A 159 15.94 6.90 -6.30
C ASN A 159 15.30 5.58 -6.73
N GLU A 160 16.08 4.52 -6.71
CA GLU A 160 15.61 3.16 -6.92
C GLU A 160 15.40 2.49 -5.56
N ILE A 161 14.18 2.04 -5.34
CA ILE A 161 13.78 1.33 -4.12
C ILE A 161 13.57 -0.11 -4.50
N GLU A 162 14.36 -0.99 -3.91
CA GLU A 162 14.26 -2.42 -4.12
C GLU A 162 14.06 -3.13 -2.79
N VAL A 163 13.23 -4.16 -2.79
CA VAL A 163 13.11 -5.09 -1.66
C VAL A 163 13.32 -6.51 -2.14
N ARG A 164 14.01 -7.30 -1.32
CA ARG A 164 14.27 -8.72 -1.56
C ARG A 164 13.80 -9.54 -0.37
N ALA A 165 13.27 -10.72 -0.66
CA ALA A 165 13.05 -11.73 0.37
C ALA A 165 14.36 -12.48 0.65
N SER A 166 14.60 -12.82 1.91
CA SER A 166 15.76 -13.63 2.31
C SER A 166 15.50 -15.13 2.21
N ASP A 167 14.28 -15.56 1.87
CA ASP A 167 13.92 -16.98 1.79
C ASP A 167 14.61 -17.68 0.62
N SER A 168 15.22 -18.84 0.93
CA SER A 168 16.08 -19.60 0.04
C SER A 168 15.38 -20.34 -1.11
N LYS A 169 14.07 -20.49 -1.07
CA LYS A 169 13.33 -21.31 -2.04
C LYS A 169 12.94 -20.60 -3.33
N LYS A 170 12.75 -19.29 -3.28
CA LYS A 170 12.40 -18.48 -4.44
C LYS A 170 12.90 -17.05 -4.21
N GLN A 171 13.72 -16.57 -5.12
CA GLN A 171 14.16 -15.18 -5.08
C GLN A 171 12.96 -14.27 -5.44
N LEU A 172 12.41 -13.61 -4.43
CA LEU A 172 11.39 -12.57 -4.60
C LEU A 172 12.06 -11.22 -4.58
N ILE A 173 11.78 -10.43 -5.60
CA ILE A 173 12.27 -9.05 -5.73
C ILE A 173 11.11 -8.18 -6.16
N ASP A 174 10.98 -7.02 -5.53
CA ASP A 174 10.06 -5.97 -5.96
C ASP A 174 10.79 -4.63 -6.02
N ARG A 175 10.42 -3.78 -6.99
CA ARG A 175 11.10 -2.51 -7.28
C ARG A 175 10.12 -1.41 -7.59
N CYS A 176 10.49 -0.20 -7.21
CA CYS A 176 9.83 1.01 -7.68
C CYS A 176 10.85 2.17 -7.76
N THR A 177 10.46 3.24 -8.43
CA THR A 177 11.27 4.46 -8.53
C THR A 177 10.56 5.60 -7.83
N TRP A 178 11.29 6.36 -7.00
CA TRP A 178 10.83 7.61 -6.43
C TRP A 178 11.76 8.77 -6.82
N ILE A 179 11.19 9.96 -6.95
CA ILE A 179 11.93 11.17 -7.36
C ILE A 179 11.77 12.20 -6.25
N LEU A 180 12.86 12.53 -5.54
CA LEU A 180 12.88 13.62 -4.59
C LEU A 180 13.06 14.94 -5.35
N GLN A 181 12.11 15.86 -5.17
CA GLN A 181 12.11 17.19 -5.77
C GLN A 181 13.10 18.16 -5.09
#